data_260ca6407f1da5b58d7358108821f257
#
_entry.id   260ca6407f1da5b58d7358108821f257
#
_cell.length_a   1.000
_cell.length_b   1.000
_cell.length_c   1.000
_cell.angle_alpha   90.00
_cell.angle_beta   90.00
_cell.angle_gamma   90.00
#
_symmetry.space_group_name_H-M   'P 1'
#
loop_
_entity.id
_entity.type
_entity.pdbx_description
1 polymer ?
#
loop_
_entity_poly.entity_id
_entity_poly.type
_entity_poly.pdbx_seq_one_letter_code
_entity_poly.pdbx_strand_id
1 'polypeptide(L)'
;MGIGLSGEPGTGKTSIIKAIAKYTDRHIVNLSMKLFKTRAQLYKFFFENTYNRKNIDDSITFDKKIIVIEDIDCLGDIVLQRKDVDEKKDNTVKLIESMMEKKDSDKTEGNGEDKQKMVFKIANTDPITLDDILNIWDGIQEHSGRIMIITSNHYDKLDPALTRPGRIDLRMEMSKLSRKSIMDIYRHLYEKNIPRNVQDRISTNTFTPAEIMNIYLKNQKCPRQFTKEICIDNDD
;
A
#
# COMPACT_ATOMS: atom_id res chain seq x y z
N MET A 1 5.37 16.54 -3.95
CA MET A 1 4.16 16.31 -3.12
C MET A 1 4.00 14.85 -2.83
N GLY A 2 3.85 14.48 -1.56
CA GLY A 2 3.61 13.13 -1.09
C GLY A 2 2.21 12.98 -0.50
N ILE A 3 1.51 11.90 -0.84
CA ILE A 3 0.16 11.60 -0.35
C ILE A 3 0.17 10.23 0.31
N GLY A 4 -0.30 10.15 1.56
CA GLY A 4 -0.51 8.91 2.28
C GLY A 4 -2.00 8.56 2.36
N LEU A 5 -2.38 7.42 1.81
CA LEU A 5 -3.74 6.89 1.88
C LEU A 5 -3.77 5.72 2.86
N SER A 6 -4.49 5.86 3.96
CA SER A 6 -4.64 4.81 4.97
C SER A 6 -6.08 4.34 5.09
N GLY A 7 -6.29 3.12 5.57
CA GLY A 7 -7.62 2.59 5.85
C GLY A 7 -7.76 1.12 5.54
N GLU A 8 -8.87 0.54 5.99
CA GLU A 8 -9.19 -0.87 5.79
C GLU A 8 -9.23 -1.27 4.30
N PRO A 9 -9.05 -2.55 3.96
CA PRO A 9 -9.28 -3.04 2.61
C PRO A 9 -10.70 -2.70 2.12
N GLY A 10 -10.82 -2.36 0.84
CA GLY A 10 -12.13 -2.04 0.25
C GLY A 10 -12.64 -0.61 0.47
N THR A 11 -11.91 0.25 1.20
CA THR A 11 -12.30 1.64 1.46
C THR A 11 -12.11 2.60 0.29
N GLY A 12 -11.52 2.14 -0.83
CA GLY A 12 -11.41 2.93 -2.06
C GLY A 12 -10.06 3.58 -2.30
N LYS A 13 -8.99 3.21 -1.58
CA LYS A 13 -7.62 3.77 -1.76
C LYS A 13 -7.17 3.77 -3.23
N THR A 14 -7.22 2.63 -3.89
CA THR A 14 -6.84 2.52 -5.31
C THR A 14 -7.78 3.31 -6.25
N SER A 15 -9.05 3.46 -5.89
CA SER A 15 -10.00 4.26 -6.66
C SER A 15 -9.65 5.75 -6.65
N ILE A 16 -9.23 6.27 -5.50
CA ILE A 16 -8.75 7.65 -5.37
C ILE A 16 -7.49 7.87 -6.19
N ILE A 17 -6.53 6.93 -6.17
CA ILE A 17 -5.32 7.02 -7.00
C ILE A 17 -5.68 7.19 -8.48
N LYS A 18 -6.60 6.35 -8.98
CA LYS A 18 -7.09 6.44 -10.36
C LYS A 18 -7.80 7.76 -10.65
N ALA A 19 -8.59 8.27 -9.70
CA ALA A 19 -9.26 9.55 -9.82
C ALA A 19 -8.28 10.72 -9.89
N ILE A 20 -7.24 10.73 -9.04
CA ILE A 20 -6.17 11.73 -9.07
C ILE A 20 -5.43 11.68 -10.39
N ALA A 21 -5.07 10.49 -10.88
CA ALA A 21 -4.38 10.33 -12.14
C ALA A 21 -5.20 10.87 -13.32
N LYS A 22 -6.50 10.55 -13.35
CA LYS A 22 -7.42 11.08 -14.38
C LYS A 22 -7.59 12.60 -14.28
N TYR A 23 -7.71 13.14 -13.08
CA TYR A 23 -7.88 14.59 -12.87
C TYR A 23 -6.65 15.38 -13.25
N THR A 24 -5.45 14.84 -12.99
CA THR A 24 -4.17 15.50 -13.30
C THR A 24 -3.63 15.16 -14.67
N ASP A 25 -4.31 14.32 -15.44
CA ASP A 25 -3.89 13.78 -16.74
C ASP A 25 -2.48 13.14 -16.69
N ARG A 26 -2.25 12.28 -15.66
CA ARG A 26 -0.96 11.64 -15.41
C ARG A 26 -1.04 10.14 -15.50
N HIS A 27 0.04 9.54 -15.95
CA HIS A 27 0.23 8.09 -15.91
C HIS A 27 0.45 7.58 -14.48
N ILE A 28 -0.04 6.39 -14.16
CA ILE A 28 0.26 5.71 -12.90
C ILE A 28 1.45 4.78 -13.13
N VAL A 29 2.50 4.97 -12.35
CA VAL A 29 3.66 4.08 -12.28
C VAL A 29 3.63 3.38 -10.92
N ASN A 30 3.22 2.12 -10.91
CA ASN A 30 3.16 1.31 -9.68
C ASN A 30 4.55 0.74 -9.38
N LEU A 31 5.15 1.19 -8.28
CA LEU A 31 6.42 0.76 -7.76
C LEU A 31 6.20 -0.40 -6.78
N SER A 32 6.10 -1.61 -7.29
CA SER A 32 6.03 -2.80 -6.43
C SER A 32 7.42 -3.16 -5.91
N MET A 33 7.70 -2.83 -4.67
CA MET A 33 9.00 -3.07 -4.02
C MET A 33 9.42 -4.54 -4.02
N LYS A 34 8.47 -5.47 -4.06
CA LYS A 34 8.73 -6.92 -4.12
C LYS A 34 9.46 -7.37 -5.40
N LEU A 35 9.42 -6.55 -6.45
CA LEU A 35 10.07 -6.85 -7.73
C LEU A 35 11.56 -6.50 -7.74
N PHE A 36 12.03 -5.67 -6.83
CA PHE A 36 13.41 -5.20 -6.79
C PHE A 36 14.22 -6.00 -5.77
N LYS A 37 15.35 -6.52 -6.21
CA LYS A 37 16.30 -7.27 -5.37
C LYS A 37 17.46 -6.39 -4.91
N THR A 38 17.78 -5.35 -5.66
CA THR A 38 18.92 -4.49 -5.40
C THR A 38 18.56 -3.01 -5.46
N ARG A 39 19.33 -2.20 -4.72
CA ARG A 39 19.25 -0.75 -4.76
C ARG A 39 19.35 -0.19 -6.19
N ALA A 40 20.29 -0.71 -6.99
CA ALA A 40 20.49 -0.24 -8.36
C ALA A 40 19.25 -0.44 -9.25
N GLN A 41 18.55 -1.58 -9.11
CA GLN A 41 17.30 -1.83 -9.85
C GLN A 41 16.20 -0.85 -9.45
N LEU A 42 16.05 -0.58 -8.14
CA LEU A 42 15.07 0.35 -7.60
C LEU A 42 15.33 1.77 -8.12
N TYR A 43 16.57 2.24 -8.04
CA TYR A 43 16.96 3.56 -8.55
C TYR A 43 16.72 3.69 -10.06
N LYS A 44 17.17 2.72 -10.83
CA LYS A 44 16.96 2.72 -12.30
C LYS A 44 15.47 2.83 -12.63
N PHE A 45 14.60 2.03 -12.01
CA PHE A 45 13.16 2.06 -12.27
C PHE A 45 12.51 3.37 -11.85
N PHE A 46 12.90 3.93 -10.71
CA PHE A 46 12.32 5.15 -10.18
C PHE A 46 12.59 6.36 -11.09
N PHE A 47 13.81 6.48 -11.58
CA PHE A 47 14.24 7.56 -12.46
C PHE A 47 13.99 7.29 -13.94
N GLU A 48 13.45 6.11 -14.29
CA GLU A 48 13.15 5.75 -15.67
C GLU A 48 12.05 6.65 -16.24
N ASN A 49 12.24 7.10 -17.47
CA ASN A 49 11.26 7.90 -18.20
C ASN A 49 10.71 7.18 -19.43
N THR A 50 11.28 6.01 -19.76
CA THR A 50 10.92 5.21 -20.92
C THR A 50 10.56 3.80 -20.48
N TYR A 51 9.26 3.49 -20.34
CA TYR A 51 8.78 2.22 -19.81
C TYR A 51 8.45 1.16 -20.86
N ASN A 52 8.27 1.58 -22.11
CA ASN A 52 8.00 0.69 -23.24
C ASN A 52 8.43 1.33 -24.58
N ARG A 53 8.37 0.54 -25.66
CA ARG A 53 8.78 1.01 -27.00
C ARG A 53 7.92 2.15 -27.54
N LYS A 54 6.69 2.30 -27.09
CA LYS A 54 5.76 3.33 -27.58
C LYS A 54 6.06 4.73 -27.01
N ASN A 55 6.78 4.82 -25.91
CA ASN A 55 7.12 6.10 -25.27
C ASN A 55 8.62 6.42 -25.32
N ILE A 56 9.33 5.92 -26.34
CA ILE A 56 10.73 6.29 -26.60
C ILE A 56 10.82 7.76 -27.01
N ASP A 57 9.92 8.19 -27.89
CA ASP A 57 9.89 9.58 -28.42
C ASP A 57 9.13 10.54 -27.52
N ASP A 58 8.24 10.05 -26.62
CA ASP A 58 7.51 10.84 -25.64
C ASP A 58 7.79 10.33 -24.22
N SER A 59 8.87 10.85 -23.64
CA SER A 59 9.31 10.43 -22.32
C SER A 59 8.31 10.84 -21.22
N ILE A 60 8.05 9.92 -20.27
CA ILE A 60 7.15 10.12 -19.15
C ILE A 60 7.94 10.67 -17.97
N THR A 61 8.11 11.98 -17.94
CA THR A 61 8.80 12.72 -16.87
C THR A 61 7.98 12.77 -15.56
N PHE A 62 8.54 13.26 -14.46
CA PHE A 62 7.85 13.29 -13.16
C PHE A 62 6.57 14.14 -13.15
N ASP A 63 6.47 15.14 -13.99
CA ASP A 63 5.27 15.96 -14.18
C ASP A 63 4.15 15.25 -14.94
N LYS A 64 4.48 14.17 -15.69
CA LYS A 64 3.52 13.34 -16.44
C LYS A 64 3.15 12.03 -15.72
N LYS A 65 3.75 11.73 -14.57
CA LYS A 65 3.49 10.48 -13.83
C LYS A 65 3.19 10.70 -12.37
N ILE A 66 2.45 9.75 -11.81
CA ILE A 66 2.26 9.56 -10.37
C ILE A 66 2.94 8.26 -10.00
N ILE A 67 3.87 8.31 -9.06
CA ILE A 67 4.50 7.10 -8.53
C ILE A 67 3.67 6.61 -7.35
N VAL A 68 3.27 5.35 -7.41
CA VAL A 68 2.43 4.72 -6.40
C VAL A 68 3.17 3.56 -5.77
N ILE A 69 3.19 3.51 -4.45
CA ILE A 69 3.64 2.34 -3.67
C ILE A 69 2.43 1.81 -2.93
N GLU A 70 1.83 0.74 -3.45
CA GLU A 70 0.67 0.13 -2.81
C GLU A 70 1.11 -0.82 -1.69
N ASP A 71 0.30 -0.82 -0.60
CA ASP A 71 0.45 -1.68 0.58
C ASP A 71 1.89 -1.69 1.11
N ILE A 72 2.43 -0.49 1.39
CA ILE A 72 3.81 -0.30 1.82
C ILE A 72 4.11 -1.08 3.12
N ASP A 73 3.13 -1.27 3.98
CA ASP A 73 3.21 -2.09 5.19
C ASP A 73 3.50 -3.57 4.91
N CYS A 74 3.22 -4.07 3.70
CA CYS A 74 3.57 -5.42 3.27
C CYS A 74 5.06 -5.62 2.95
N LEU A 75 5.87 -4.57 2.98
CA LEU A 75 7.33 -4.66 2.81
C LEU A 75 8.06 -5.21 4.05
N GLY A 76 7.31 -5.50 5.10
CA GLY A 76 7.83 -6.07 6.33
C GLY A 76 8.75 -5.11 7.10
N ASP A 77 9.78 -5.69 7.72
CA ASP A 77 10.64 -4.98 8.68
C ASP A 77 11.41 -3.78 8.10
N ILE A 78 11.49 -3.66 6.77
CA ILE A 78 12.21 -2.54 6.10
C ILE A 78 11.54 -1.19 6.38
N VAL A 79 10.20 -1.16 6.45
CA VAL A 79 9.41 0.09 6.54
C VAL A 79 8.70 0.26 7.88
N LEU A 80 8.79 -0.75 8.76
CA LEU A 80 8.17 -0.72 10.08
C LEU A 80 9.05 0.05 11.09
N GLN A 81 8.45 0.46 12.19
CA GLN A 81 9.15 1.15 13.26
C GLN A 81 10.32 0.32 13.78
N ARG A 82 11.49 0.95 13.96
CA ARG A 82 12.73 0.28 14.37
C ARG A 82 12.61 -0.49 15.67
N LYS A 83 11.76 -0.06 16.59
CA LYS A 83 11.50 -0.75 17.87
C LYS A 83 10.93 -2.16 17.66
N ASP A 84 10.02 -2.32 16.69
CA ASP A 84 9.40 -3.62 16.39
C ASP A 84 10.36 -4.57 15.66
N VAL A 85 11.38 -4.02 15.00
CA VAL A 85 12.41 -4.80 14.28
C VAL A 85 13.46 -5.35 15.23
N ASP A 86 13.86 -4.58 16.23
CA ASP A 86 14.88 -5.00 17.20
C ASP A 86 14.38 -6.15 18.10
N GLU A 87 13.12 -6.11 18.54
CA GLU A 87 12.51 -7.21 19.30
C GLU A 87 12.43 -8.52 18.49
N LYS A 88 12.16 -8.43 17.17
CA LYS A 88 12.12 -9.61 16.30
C LYS A 88 13.52 -10.17 16.02
N LYS A 89 14.53 -9.30 15.85
CA LYS A 89 15.91 -9.73 15.64
C LYS A 89 16.46 -10.43 16.86
N ASP A 90 16.24 -9.91 18.07
CA ASP A 90 16.67 -10.53 19.32
C ASP A 90 16.05 -11.94 19.50
N ASN A 91 14.77 -12.10 19.16
CA ASN A 91 14.13 -13.40 19.22
C ASN A 91 14.68 -14.38 18.17
N THR A 92 15.01 -13.90 16.98
CA THR A 92 15.57 -14.74 15.90
C THR A 92 17.01 -15.13 16.21
N VAL A 93 17.82 -14.23 16.77
CA VAL A 93 19.20 -14.52 17.19
C VAL A 93 19.18 -15.56 18.33
N LYS A 94 18.35 -15.39 19.34
CA LYS A 94 18.18 -16.38 20.43
C LYS A 94 17.75 -17.76 19.93
N LEU A 95 16.87 -17.79 18.89
CA LEU A 95 16.43 -19.04 18.27
C LEU A 95 17.58 -19.73 17.50
N ILE A 96 18.38 -18.97 16.78
CA ILE A 96 19.55 -19.46 16.05
C ILE A 96 20.62 -19.95 17.02
N GLU A 97 20.91 -19.21 18.10
CA GLU A 97 21.84 -19.61 19.15
C GLU A 97 21.40 -20.91 19.81
N SER A 98 20.10 -21.04 20.16
CA SER A 98 19.55 -22.27 20.73
C SER A 98 19.57 -23.46 19.77
N MET A 99 19.53 -23.23 18.46
CA MET A 99 19.68 -24.29 17.44
C MET A 99 21.14 -24.65 17.19
N MET A 100 22.09 -23.73 17.39
CA MET A 100 23.52 -23.99 17.29
C MET A 100 24.02 -24.78 18.50
N GLU A 101 23.60 -24.46 19.71
CA GLU A 101 23.95 -25.20 20.92
C GLU A 101 23.48 -26.68 20.92
N LYS A 102 22.41 -27.00 20.20
CA LYS A 102 21.92 -28.38 20.04
C LYS A 102 22.67 -29.20 18.97
N LYS A 103 23.55 -28.61 18.17
CA LYS A 103 24.29 -29.28 17.09
C LYS A 103 25.71 -29.67 17.42
N ASP A 104 26.24 -29.33 18.59
CA ASP A 104 27.59 -29.74 18.99
C ASP A 104 27.68 -31.17 19.51
N SER A 105 26.58 -31.92 19.49
CA SER A 105 26.57 -33.33 19.92
C SER A 105 26.58 -34.38 18.80
N ASP A 106 26.56 -33.95 17.50
CA ASP A 106 26.68 -34.89 16.39
C ASP A 106 27.69 -34.43 15.36
N LYS A 107 28.89 -34.99 15.40
CA LYS A 107 29.95 -34.82 14.41
C LYS A 107 29.59 -35.53 13.12
N THR A 108 29.23 -34.82 12.10
CA THR A 108 29.34 -35.29 10.69
C THR A 108 29.99 -34.20 9.86
N GLU A 109 31.13 -34.55 9.27
CA GLU A 109 31.94 -33.75 8.38
C GLU A 109 31.14 -33.42 7.11
N GLY A 110 30.75 -32.16 6.94
CA GLY A 110 30.16 -31.61 5.73
C GLY A 110 31.06 -30.48 5.20
N ASN A 111 31.52 -30.62 3.95
CA ASN A 111 32.46 -29.78 3.22
C ASN A 111 32.28 -28.28 3.46
N GLY A 112 33.34 -27.64 3.96
CA GLY A 112 33.40 -26.20 4.24
C GLY A 112 33.27 -25.28 3.03
N GLU A 113 33.39 -25.79 1.81
CA GLU A 113 33.28 -25.03 0.56
C GLU A 113 31.85 -24.53 0.25
N ASP A 114 30.83 -25.30 0.58
CA ASP A 114 29.45 -24.90 0.32
C ASP A 114 28.95 -23.82 1.29
N LYS A 115 29.46 -23.82 2.54
CA LYS A 115 29.14 -22.76 3.51
C LYS A 115 29.81 -21.44 3.13
N GLN A 116 31.04 -21.46 2.66
CA GLN A 116 31.72 -20.25 2.16
C GLN A 116 31.07 -19.70 0.90
N LYS A 117 30.62 -20.54 -0.05
CA LYS A 117 29.88 -20.12 -1.25
C LYS A 117 28.53 -19.52 -0.92
N MET A 118 27.84 -20.02 0.11
CA MET A 118 26.55 -19.47 0.57
C MET A 118 26.72 -18.12 1.28
N VAL A 119 27.72 -17.97 2.13
CA VAL A 119 28.09 -16.70 2.80
C VAL A 119 28.54 -15.67 1.76
N PHE A 120 29.32 -16.07 0.74
CA PHE A 120 29.78 -15.18 -0.33
C PHE A 120 28.64 -14.73 -1.27
N LYS A 121 27.62 -15.56 -1.49
CA LYS A 121 26.42 -15.17 -2.22
C LYS A 121 25.53 -14.18 -1.47
N ILE A 122 25.44 -14.31 -0.14
CA ILE A 122 24.67 -13.38 0.71
C ILE A 122 25.41 -12.05 0.83
N ALA A 123 26.73 -12.04 0.89
CA ALA A 123 27.56 -10.83 0.98
C ALA A 123 27.56 -9.96 -0.29
N ASN A 124 27.19 -10.52 -1.44
CA ASN A 124 27.17 -9.80 -2.73
C ASN A 124 25.76 -9.30 -3.15
N THR A 125 24.75 -9.41 -2.31
CA THR A 125 23.47 -8.73 -2.52
C THR A 125 23.50 -7.43 -1.75
N ASP A 126 23.32 -6.31 -2.44
CA ASP A 126 23.07 -4.98 -1.84
C ASP A 126 21.55 -4.86 -1.60
N PRO A 127 21.04 -5.37 -0.47
CA PRO A 127 19.61 -5.43 -0.22
C PRO A 127 19.06 -4.01 -0.05
N ILE A 128 17.83 -3.80 -0.47
CA ILE A 128 17.16 -2.53 -0.32
C ILE A 128 16.94 -2.26 1.18
N THR A 129 17.33 -1.08 1.62
CA THR A 129 17.15 -0.59 2.99
C THR A 129 16.10 0.51 3.06
N LEU A 130 15.64 0.84 4.27
CA LEU A 130 14.79 2.00 4.49
C LEU A 130 15.46 3.28 3.98
N ASP A 131 16.76 3.45 4.22
CA ASP A 131 17.49 4.64 3.79
C ASP A 131 17.52 4.79 2.26
N ASP A 132 17.52 3.69 1.51
CA ASP A 132 17.43 3.74 0.05
C ASP A 132 16.07 4.26 -0.41
N ILE A 133 14.99 3.81 0.26
CA ILE A 133 13.63 4.29 -0.01
C ILE A 133 13.52 5.78 0.34
N LEU A 134 14.06 6.19 1.48
CA LEU A 134 14.06 7.57 1.94
C LEU A 134 14.84 8.49 1.00
N ASN A 135 16.00 8.03 0.50
CA ASN A 135 16.82 8.79 -0.43
C ASN A 135 16.17 8.99 -1.81
N ILE A 136 15.42 8.00 -2.29
CA ILE A 136 14.62 8.14 -3.50
C ILE A 136 13.51 9.17 -3.30
N TRP A 137 12.92 9.17 -2.11
CA TRP A 137 11.78 10.02 -1.79
C TRP A 137 12.16 11.49 -1.61
N ASP A 138 13.26 11.74 -0.92
CA ASP A 138 13.64 13.03 -0.36
C ASP A 138 15.15 13.32 -0.54
N GLY A 139 15.79 12.66 -1.53
CA GLY A 139 17.18 12.87 -1.83
C GLY A 139 17.47 14.23 -2.48
N ILE A 140 18.76 14.52 -2.68
CA ILE A 140 19.27 15.80 -3.23
C ILE A 140 18.69 16.13 -4.61
N GLN A 141 18.21 15.11 -5.36
CA GLN A 141 17.60 15.32 -6.67
C GLN A 141 16.14 15.74 -6.52
N GLU A 142 15.89 17.02 -6.60
CA GLU A 142 14.53 17.56 -6.71
C GLU A 142 13.99 17.40 -8.12
N HIS A 143 12.77 16.85 -8.20
CA HIS A 143 12.04 16.74 -9.46
C HIS A 143 10.76 17.56 -9.37
N SER A 144 10.72 18.63 -10.16
CA SER A 144 9.53 19.49 -10.26
C SER A 144 8.32 18.66 -10.71
N GLY A 145 7.17 18.95 -10.10
CA GLY A 145 5.91 18.29 -10.44
C GLY A 145 5.74 16.86 -9.94
N ARG A 146 6.71 16.27 -9.20
CA ARG A 146 6.61 14.91 -8.67
C ARG A 146 5.42 14.76 -7.73
N ILE A 147 4.60 13.74 -7.99
CA ILE A 147 3.55 13.25 -7.09
C ILE A 147 3.86 11.80 -6.72
N MET A 148 3.92 11.53 -5.42
CA MET A 148 4.08 10.18 -4.88
C MET A 148 2.89 9.85 -3.98
N ILE A 149 2.35 8.65 -4.13
CA ILE A 149 1.25 8.17 -3.31
C ILE A 149 1.65 6.85 -2.68
N ILE A 150 1.52 6.75 -1.37
CA ILE A 150 1.60 5.47 -0.66
C ILE A 150 0.23 5.04 -0.17
N THR A 151 -0.01 3.74 -0.18
CA THR A 151 -1.16 3.16 0.53
C THR A 151 -0.69 2.24 1.65
N SER A 152 -1.43 2.23 2.75
CA SER A 152 -1.20 1.32 3.87
C SER A 152 -2.51 0.98 4.56
N ASN A 153 -2.62 -0.26 5.04
CA ASN A 153 -3.71 -0.65 5.93
C ASN A 153 -3.34 -0.37 7.40
N HIS A 154 -2.04 -0.23 7.71
CA HIS A 154 -1.49 -0.02 9.05
C HIS A 154 -0.51 1.17 9.06
N TYR A 155 -1.02 2.35 8.76
CA TYR A 155 -0.19 3.56 8.63
C TYR A 155 0.55 3.93 9.93
N ASP A 156 -0.02 3.63 11.07
CA ASP A 156 0.53 3.84 12.41
C ASP A 156 1.76 2.98 12.71
N LYS A 157 1.94 1.87 11.99
CA LYS A 157 3.11 0.99 12.11
C LYS A 157 4.29 1.42 11.24
N LEU A 158 4.09 2.35 10.32
CA LEU A 158 5.16 2.83 9.43
C LEU A 158 6.20 3.60 10.22
N ASP A 159 7.48 3.48 9.80
CA ASP A 159 8.56 4.27 10.40
C ASP A 159 8.26 5.77 10.27
N PRO A 160 8.38 6.55 11.35
CA PRO A 160 8.12 8.00 11.33
C PRO A 160 8.96 8.75 10.28
N ALA A 161 10.12 8.23 9.91
CA ALA A 161 10.93 8.81 8.85
C ALA A 161 10.23 8.81 7.49
N LEU A 162 9.38 7.81 7.20
CA LEU A 162 8.59 7.75 5.96
C LEU A 162 7.45 8.77 5.95
N THR A 163 6.84 9.00 7.11
CA THR A 163 5.57 9.74 7.22
C THR A 163 5.74 11.20 7.62
N ARG A 164 6.99 11.66 7.79
CA ARG A 164 7.28 13.05 8.16
C ARG A 164 6.87 14.06 7.09
N PRO A 165 6.54 15.33 7.48
CA PRO A 165 6.34 16.44 6.53
C PRO A 165 7.52 16.58 5.56
N GLY A 166 7.23 16.94 4.31
CA GLY A 166 8.22 16.96 3.21
C GLY A 166 8.33 15.64 2.45
N ARG A 167 7.89 14.52 3.06
CA ARG A 167 7.70 13.21 2.40
C ARG A 167 6.25 12.91 2.18
N ILE A 168 5.45 12.94 3.23
CA ILE A 168 3.98 12.87 3.15
C ILE A 168 3.41 14.22 3.60
N ASP A 169 2.97 14.97 2.62
CA ASP A 169 2.41 16.31 2.82
C ASP A 169 0.91 16.26 3.15
N LEU A 170 0.23 15.25 2.60
CA LEU A 170 -1.19 15.02 2.78
C LEU A 170 -1.46 13.59 3.23
N ARG A 171 -2.02 13.42 4.42
CA ARG A 171 -2.54 12.15 4.91
C ARG A 171 -4.06 12.12 4.80
N MET A 172 -4.59 11.07 4.19
CA MET A 172 -6.03 10.82 4.09
C MET A 172 -6.34 9.45 4.67
N GLU A 173 -7.17 9.45 5.71
CA GLU A 173 -7.69 8.22 6.28
C GLU A 173 -9.05 7.90 5.67
N MET A 174 -9.13 6.71 5.08
CA MET A 174 -10.32 6.23 4.40
C MET A 174 -11.05 5.24 5.31
N SER A 175 -12.24 5.63 5.72
CA SER A 175 -13.07 4.84 6.62
C SER A 175 -14.26 4.20 5.89
N LYS A 176 -15.01 3.41 6.63
CA LYS A 176 -16.33 2.94 6.22
C LYS A 176 -17.27 4.11 5.94
N LEU A 177 -18.28 3.88 5.12
CA LEU A 177 -19.15 4.91 4.59
C LEU A 177 -20.07 5.49 5.66
N SER A 178 -20.22 6.80 5.63
CA SER A 178 -21.26 7.50 6.35
C SER A 178 -22.63 7.28 5.67
N ARG A 179 -23.72 7.45 6.42
CA ARG A 179 -25.08 7.42 5.87
C ARG A 179 -25.23 8.32 4.64
N LYS A 180 -24.70 9.52 4.71
CA LYS A 180 -24.74 10.47 3.58
C LYS A 180 -24.04 9.91 2.35
N SER A 181 -22.85 9.35 2.51
CA SER A 181 -22.08 8.75 1.41
C SER A 181 -22.83 7.57 0.78
N ILE A 182 -23.48 6.72 1.58
CA ILE A 182 -24.30 5.62 1.07
C ILE A 182 -25.50 6.15 0.26
N MET A 183 -26.15 7.19 0.74
CA MET A 183 -27.28 7.82 0.02
C MET A 183 -26.82 8.45 -1.30
N ASP A 184 -25.64 9.09 -1.33
CA ASP A 184 -25.09 9.68 -2.54
C ASP A 184 -24.70 8.61 -3.56
N ILE A 185 -24.09 7.50 -3.11
CA ILE A 185 -23.78 6.33 -3.95
C ILE A 185 -25.08 5.74 -4.52
N TYR A 186 -26.09 5.51 -3.68
CA TYR A 186 -27.38 4.98 -4.13
C TYR A 186 -28.03 5.87 -5.20
N ARG A 187 -28.01 7.19 -4.97
CA ARG A 187 -28.55 8.16 -5.94
C ARG A 187 -27.82 8.09 -7.27
N HIS A 188 -26.49 7.94 -7.23
CA HIS A 188 -25.69 7.81 -8.44
C HIS A 188 -25.96 6.51 -9.20
N LEU A 189 -26.13 5.38 -8.48
CA LEU A 189 -26.26 4.06 -9.07
C LEU A 189 -27.67 3.79 -9.61
N TYR A 190 -28.70 4.29 -8.93
CA TYR A 190 -30.11 4.03 -9.29
C TYR A 190 -30.83 5.25 -9.88
N GLU A 191 -30.16 6.41 -9.94
CA GLU A 191 -30.73 7.69 -10.37
C GLU A 191 -31.99 8.07 -9.57
N LYS A 192 -32.12 7.59 -8.33
CA LYS A 192 -33.23 7.77 -7.42
C LYS A 192 -32.75 8.06 -6.02
N ASN A 193 -33.59 8.75 -5.23
CA ASN A 193 -33.33 8.94 -3.82
C ASN A 193 -33.88 7.78 -3.00
N ILE A 194 -33.20 7.46 -1.90
CA ILE A 194 -33.73 6.52 -0.89
C ILE A 194 -34.94 7.16 -0.23
N PRO A 195 -36.07 6.41 -0.06
CA PRO A 195 -37.26 6.91 0.61
C PRO A 195 -36.96 7.44 2.02
N ARG A 196 -37.56 8.56 2.41
CA ARG A 196 -37.29 9.22 3.71
C ARG A 196 -37.47 8.30 4.91
N ASN A 197 -38.49 7.47 4.92
CA ASN A 197 -38.74 6.51 6.00
C ASN A 197 -37.68 5.40 6.16
N VAL A 198 -36.75 5.27 5.19
CA VAL A 198 -35.67 4.29 5.23
C VAL A 198 -34.33 4.95 5.57
N GLN A 199 -34.20 6.26 5.28
CA GLN A 199 -32.91 6.97 5.44
C GLN A 199 -32.36 6.89 6.85
N ASP A 200 -33.21 7.00 7.86
CA ASP A 200 -32.79 6.99 9.27
C ASP A 200 -32.36 5.60 9.77
N ARG A 201 -32.77 4.55 9.06
CA ARG A 201 -32.43 3.16 9.35
C ARG A 201 -31.14 2.69 8.71
N ILE A 202 -30.53 3.49 7.82
CA ILE A 202 -29.29 3.13 7.16
C ILE A 202 -28.15 3.06 8.19
N SER A 203 -27.47 1.90 8.21
CA SER A 203 -26.29 1.70 9.04
C SER A 203 -25.18 2.67 8.66
N THR A 204 -24.58 3.33 9.65
CA THR A 204 -23.45 4.23 9.43
C THR A 204 -22.14 3.59 9.91
N ASN A 205 -21.06 3.83 9.19
CA ASN A 205 -19.73 3.28 9.49
C ASN A 205 -19.68 1.74 9.58
N THR A 206 -20.59 1.06 8.86
CA THR A 206 -20.68 -0.41 8.84
C THR A 206 -20.08 -0.95 7.55
N PHE A 207 -20.40 -0.34 6.42
CA PHE A 207 -20.04 -0.82 5.09
C PHE A 207 -18.88 -0.04 4.48
N THR A 208 -17.97 -0.76 3.84
CA THR A 208 -16.97 -0.19 2.94
C THR A 208 -17.60 0.12 1.57
N PRO A 209 -17.01 1.01 0.76
CA PRO A 209 -17.42 1.23 -0.62
C PRO A 209 -17.50 -0.05 -1.47
N ALA A 210 -16.58 -0.99 -1.26
CA ALA A 210 -16.53 -2.27 -1.99
C ALA A 210 -17.72 -3.16 -1.63
N GLU A 211 -18.12 -3.21 -0.35
CA GLU A 211 -19.30 -3.95 0.10
C GLU A 211 -20.58 -3.37 -0.47
N ILE A 212 -20.75 -2.04 -0.45
CA ILE A 212 -21.90 -1.38 -1.07
C ILE A 212 -21.99 -1.66 -2.57
N MET A 213 -20.86 -1.64 -3.28
CA MET A 213 -20.82 -2.01 -4.69
C MET A 213 -21.20 -3.48 -4.92
N ASN A 214 -20.78 -4.38 -4.04
CA ASN A 214 -21.14 -5.79 -4.11
C ASN A 214 -22.66 -5.99 -3.88
N ILE A 215 -23.23 -5.32 -2.88
CA ILE A 215 -24.68 -5.31 -2.64
C ILE A 215 -25.44 -4.78 -3.88
N TYR A 216 -24.94 -3.70 -4.49
CA TYR A 216 -25.50 -3.16 -5.72
C TYR A 216 -25.48 -4.16 -6.87
N LEU A 217 -24.33 -4.81 -7.11
CA LEU A 217 -24.18 -5.78 -8.21
C LEU A 217 -25.16 -6.96 -8.09
N LYS A 218 -25.48 -7.39 -6.86
CA LYS A 218 -26.50 -8.41 -6.60
C LYS A 218 -27.92 -7.91 -6.84
N ASN A 219 -28.15 -6.61 -6.64
CA ASN A 219 -29.48 -6.01 -6.58
C ASN A 219 -29.73 -4.94 -7.66
N GLN A 220 -29.01 -4.96 -8.78
CA GLN A 220 -29.08 -3.93 -9.84
C GLN A 220 -30.52 -3.61 -10.29
N LYS A 221 -31.37 -4.64 -10.41
CA LYS A 221 -32.77 -4.50 -10.86
C LYS A 221 -33.77 -4.30 -9.71
N CYS A 222 -33.32 -4.40 -8.46
CA CYS A 222 -34.20 -4.37 -7.29
C CYS A 222 -33.72 -3.39 -6.22
N PRO A 223 -33.92 -2.06 -6.37
CA PRO A 223 -33.51 -1.06 -5.39
C PRO A 223 -34.07 -1.30 -3.97
N ARG A 224 -35.27 -1.92 -3.87
CA ARG A 224 -35.86 -2.25 -2.57
C ARG A 224 -35.07 -3.31 -1.80
N GLN A 225 -34.50 -4.29 -2.50
CA GLN A 225 -33.66 -5.31 -1.86
C GLN A 225 -32.33 -4.72 -1.39
N PHE A 226 -31.71 -3.85 -2.20
CA PHE A 226 -30.53 -3.09 -1.81
C PHE A 226 -30.77 -2.31 -0.50
N THR A 227 -31.90 -1.59 -0.41
CA THR A 227 -32.20 -0.81 0.80
C THR A 227 -32.47 -1.68 2.03
N LYS A 228 -32.98 -2.90 1.88
CA LYS A 228 -33.07 -3.83 3.01
C LYS A 228 -31.72 -4.26 3.54
N GLU A 229 -30.77 -4.58 2.66
CA GLU A 229 -29.44 -5.07 3.06
C GLU A 229 -28.57 -4.01 3.73
N ILE A 230 -28.82 -2.71 3.49
CA ILE A 230 -28.06 -1.62 4.11
C ILE A 230 -28.69 -1.04 5.37
N CYS A 231 -29.91 -1.46 5.72
CA CYS A 231 -30.59 -1.04 6.92
C CYS A 231 -30.26 -1.94 8.11
N ILE A 232 -30.34 -1.36 9.30
CA ILE A 232 -30.31 -2.13 10.56
C ILE A 232 -31.64 -2.85 10.64
N ASP A 233 -31.63 -4.19 10.71
CA ASP A 233 -32.81 -4.96 11.08
C ASP A 233 -33.15 -4.65 12.54
N ASN A 234 -34.36 -4.14 12.78
CA ASN A 234 -34.89 -3.91 14.12
C ASN A 234 -35.56 -5.21 14.66
N ASP A 235 -34.94 -6.35 14.40
CA ASP A 235 -35.38 -7.61 15.00
C ASP A 235 -34.32 -8.03 16.04
N ASP A 236 -34.34 -7.31 17.21
CA ASP A 236 -33.96 -7.78 18.55
C ASP A 236 -34.61 -6.87 19.61
#